data_5bee00f063fe2166bfd72acee9159107
#
_entry.id   5bee00f063fe2166bfd72acee9159107
#
_cell.length_a   1.000
_cell.length_b   1.000
_cell.length_c   1.000
_cell.angle_alpha   90.00
_cell.angle_beta   90.00
_cell.angle_gamma   90.00
#
_symmetry.space_group_name_H-M   'P 1'
#
loop_
_entity.id
_entity.type
_entity.pdbx_description
1 polymer ?
#
loop_
_entity_poly.entity_id
_entity_poly.type
_entity_poly.pdbx_seq_one_letter_code
_entity_poly.pdbx_strand_id
1 'polypeptide(L)'
;EMETSTQGWMVDKSNDNNQNTFLKNCEHISAIGKRALEINFNNLTKGINSELYVNTFFPEEFTRLNEQQEMMLMVYSFVGCPTVYSGQKIKTEIISKTKKNIKIKLFIKYYGEGDKLFKLDSEEFLFSENETKKIEWTIPDTLSNPITQLGYSIASDEQVSGKILINYIDISGIPKMTFKKPDHIKNDKVNTTSHNIKSLTNGVYIPDDEKYYGQLWKLAWVNDVDKWYSYGKNSFGLIKNASRGHVFTGSSDWKNYSVTSKIMFRLASSGGLVIRSQGLQRYYSLEIKSTNKLQINKMEYGLKILKEVDFSFEPFEEYFMRFEADNNFLKGFINNELLIEVEDKSNQFENGMIGCIVENGTIISDEISIN
;
A
#
# COMPACT_ATOMS: atom_id res chain seq x y z
N GLU A 1 -9.75 -11.66 11.86
CA GLU A 1 -10.45 -12.77 12.51
C GLU A 1 -11.01 -13.76 11.47
N MET A 2 -10.99 -15.06 11.78
CA MET A 2 -11.42 -16.14 10.88
C MET A 2 -12.84 -16.61 11.23
N GLU A 3 -13.78 -15.67 11.45
CA GLU A 3 -15.07 -16.01 12.06
C GLU A 3 -16.07 -16.71 11.12
N THR A 4 -16.04 -16.43 9.81
CA THR A 4 -17.06 -16.94 8.89
C THR A 4 -16.53 -17.70 7.68
N SER A 5 -15.27 -17.47 7.29
CA SER A 5 -14.66 -18.07 6.09
C SER A 5 -13.15 -18.18 6.24
N THR A 6 -12.44 -18.62 5.21
CA THR A 6 -10.97 -18.55 5.12
C THR A 6 -10.48 -17.14 4.80
N GLN A 7 -11.38 -16.16 4.68
CA GLN A 7 -11.07 -14.73 4.46
C GLN A 7 -10.08 -14.47 3.32
N GLY A 8 -10.27 -15.15 2.20
CA GLY A 8 -9.43 -14.98 1.01
C GLY A 8 -8.09 -15.73 1.04
N TRP A 9 -7.80 -16.49 2.10
CA TRP A 9 -6.63 -17.37 2.10
C TRP A 9 -6.79 -18.50 1.09
N MET A 10 -5.74 -18.72 0.31
CA MET A 10 -5.67 -19.71 -0.77
C MET A 10 -4.40 -20.53 -0.65
N VAL A 11 -4.44 -21.76 -1.16
CA VAL A 11 -3.25 -22.60 -1.36
C VAL A 11 -2.70 -22.30 -2.75
N ASP A 12 -1.40 -22.09 -2.85
CA ASP A 12 -0.72 -21.93 -4.15
C ASP A 12 -0.75 -23.28 -4.90
N LYS A 13 -1.56 -23.37 -5.94
CA LYS A 13 -1.74 -24.58 -6.76
C LYS A 13 -0.76 -24.68 -7.94
N SER A 14 0.12 -23.72 -8.11
CA SER A 14 1.13 -23.75 -9.19
C SER A 14 2.16 -24.88 -9.01
N ASN A 15 2.23 -25.45 -7.79
CA ASN A 15 3.11 -26.55 -7.47
C ASN A 15 2.28 -27.82 -7.21
N ASP A 16 2.53 -28.92 -7.94
CA ASP A 16 1.81 -30.20 -7.84
C ASP A 16 1.76 -30.78 -6.43
N ASN A 17 2.71 -30.40 -5.57
CA ASN A 17 2.77 -30.86 -4.18
C ASN A 17 1.76 -30.20 -3.25
N ASN A 18 1.15 -29.09 -3.65
CA ASN A 18 0.08 -28.42 -2.91
C ASN A 18 -1.31 -29.05 -3.11
N GLN A 19 -1.44 -30.03 -4.00
CA GLN A 19 -2.72 -30.73 -4.23
C GLN A 19 -3.27 -31.44 -2.98
N ASN A 20 -2.39 -31.75 -2.04
CA ASN A 20 -2.73 -32.42 -0.76
C ASN A 20 -2.85 -31.47 0.43
N THR A 21 -2.85 -30.14 0.17
CA THR A 21 -3.01 -29.12 1.22
C THR A 21 -4.37 -28.45 1.06
N PHE A 22 -5.12 -28.34 2.14
CA PHE A 22 -6.43 -27.69 2.14
C PHE A 22 -6.59 -26.78 3.34
N LEU A 23 -7.32 -25.70 3.13
CA LEU A 23 -7.67 -24.71 4.13
C LEU A 23 -9.09 -24.93 4.61
N LYS A 24 -9.29 -24.73 5.89
CA LYS A 24 -10.63 -24.76 6.48
C LYS A 24 -10.67 -23.79 7.67
N ASN A 25 -11.81 -23.21 7.87
CA ASN A 25 -12.13 -22.47 9.07
C ASN A 25 -12.55 -23.45 10.15
N CYS A 26 -11.95 -23.42 11.33
CA CYS A 26 -12.28 -24.31 12.43
C CYS A 26 -12.55 -23.54 13.72
N GLU A 27 -13.40 -24.13 14.57
CA GLU A 27 -13.60 -23.60 15.93
C GLU A 27 -12.34 -23.83 16.77
N HIS A 28 -11.85 -22.75 17.35
CA HIS A 28 -10.72 -22.76 18.26
C HIS A 28 -10.83 -21.58 19.22
N ILE A 29 -10.64 -21.79 20.49
CA ILE A 29 -10.58 -20.70 21.46
C ILE A 29 -9.24 -20.04 21.30
N SER A 30 -9.21 -18.89 20.64
CA SER A 30 -8.03 -18.07 20.46
C SER A 30 -8.06 -16.83 21.35
N ALA A 31 -6.95 -16.16 21.49
CA ALA A 31 -6.86 -14.90 22.26
C ALA A 31 -7.65 -13.74 21.62
N ILE A 32 -7.99 -13.83 20.32
CA ILE A 32 -8.62 -12.74 19.54
C ILE A 32 -10.01 -13.11 19.04
N GLY A 33 -10.36 -14.39 18.94
CA GLY A 33 -11.64 -14.83 18.41
C GLY A 33 -11.97 -16.26 18.81
N LYS A 34 -13.00 -16.85 18.18
CA LYS A 34 -13.44 -18.22 18.45
C LYS A 34 -13.02 -19.20 17.37
N ARG A 35 -12.38 -18.73 16.31
CA ARG A 35 -12.04 -19.54 15.14
C ARG A 35 -10.60 -19.31 14.69
N ALA A 36 -10.04 -20.31 14.03
CA ALA A 36 -8.69 -20.28 13.46
C ALA A 36 -8.71 -20.75 12.01
N LEU A 37 -7.68 -20.37 11.25
CA LEU A 37 -7.41 -20.97 9.95
C LEU A 37 -6.67 -22.29 10.17
N GLU A 38 -7.32 -23.39 9.84
CA GLU A 38 -6.74 -24.74 9.86
C GLU A 38 -6.16 -25.06 8.48
N ILE A 39 -4.90 -25.42 8.46
CA ILE A 39 -4.16 -25.86 7.27
C ILE A 39 -3.88 -27.35 7.46
N ASN A 40 -4.53 -28.16 6.62
CA ASN A 40 -4.34 -29.61 6.63
C ASN A 40 -3.42 -30.00 5.48
N PHE A 41 -2.44 -30.81 5.71
CA PHE A 41 -1.58 -31.38 4.68
C PHE A 41 -1.43 -32.89 4.83
N ASN A 42 -1.57 -33.57 3.71
CA ASN A 42 -1.36 -35.02 3.60
C ASN A 42 -0.08 -35.26 2.78
N ASN A 43 0.88 -35.97 3.41
CA ASN A 43 2.14 -36.34 2.74
C ASN A 43 2.95 -35.14 2.22
N LEU A 44 3.14 -34.11 3.07
CA LEU A 44 4.09 -33.06 2.77
C LEU A 44 5.46 -33.74 2.53
N THR A 45 5.99 -33.55 1.32
CA THR A 45 7.19 -34.26 0.85
C THR A 45 8.44 -33.52 1.33
N LYS A 46 9.47 -34.26 1.71
CA LYS A 46 10.77 -33.71 2.10
C LYS A 46 11.31 -32.75 1.04
N GLY A 47 11.72 -31.56 1.50
CA GLY A 47 12.35 -30.54 0.65
C GLY A 47 11.40 -29.79 -0.28
N ILE A 48 10.08 -30.01 -0.15
CA ILE A 48 9.08 -29.33 -0.96
C ILE A 48 8.21 -28.47 -0.02
N ASN A 49 8.07 -27.21 -0.39
CA ASN A 49 7.27 -26.26 0.38
C ASN A 49 5.80 -26.33 -0.06
N SER A 50 4.89 -26.32 0.92
CA SER A 50 3.50 -25.98 0.71
C SER A 50 3.30 -24.51 1.02
N GLU A 51 2.81 -23.75 0.06
CA GLU A 51 2.57 -22.32 0.19
C GLU A 51 1.09 -22.01 0.25
N LEU A 52 0.74 -21.09 1.14
CA LEU A 52 -0.57 -20.49 1.23
C LEU A 52 -0.44 -18.99 1.37
N TYR A 53 -1.38 -18.24 0.81
CA TYR A 53 -1.31 -16.79 0.79
C TYR A 53 -2.69 -16.14 0.80
N VAL A 54 -2.68 -14.86 1.11
CA VAL A 54 -3.79 -13.93 0.89
C VAL A 54 -3.31 -12.77 0.03
N ASN A 55 -4.15 -12.33 -0.90
CA ASN A 55 -3.83 -11.16 -1.71
C ASN A 55 -3.99 -9.88 -0.86
N THR A 56 -2.98 -9.04 -0.91
CA THR A 56 -2.92 -7.73 -0.23
C THR A 56 -3.04 -6.57 -1.20
N PHE A 57 -2.93 -6.87 -2.49
CA PHE A 57 -3.08 -5.97 -3.62
C PHE A 57 -3.60 -6.77 -4.82
N PHE A 58 -3.28 -6.42 -6.07
CA PHE A 58 -3.74 -7.14 -7.24
C PHE A 58 -3.26 -8.61 -7.25
N PRO A 59 -4.13 -9.56 -7.62
CA PRO A 59 -3.71 -10.96 -7.77
C PRO A 59 -2.73 -11.14 -8.95
N GLU A 60 -1.89 -12.16 -8.85
CA GLU A 60 -0.91 -12.52 -9.89
C GLU A 60 -1.56 -12.77 -11.26
N GLU A 61 -2.76 -13.33 -11.24
CA GLU A 61 -3.51 -13.65 -12.46
C GLU A 61 -3.93 -12.40 -13.25
N PHE A 62 -3.86 -11.21 -12.66
CA PHE A 62 -4.19 -9.95 -13.32
C PHE A 62 -3.40 -9.75 -14.63
N THR A 63 -2.17 -10.20 -14.68
CA THR A 63 -1.31 -10.11 -15.88
C THR A 63 -1.66 -11.13 -16.96
N ARG A 64 -2.58 -12.06 -16.70
CA ARG A 64 -2.96 -13.19 -17.58
C ARG A 64 -4.43 -13.18 -18.00
N LEU A 65 -5.18 -12.13 -17.65
CA LEU A 65 -6.61 -12.08 -17.88
C LEU A 65 -6.95 -11.74 -19.34
N ASN A 66 -8.13 -12.18 -19.78
CA ASN A 66 -8.71 -11.69 -21.01
C ASN A 66 -9.30 -10.29 -20.82
N GLU A 67 -9.57 -9.55 -21.90
CA GLU A 67 -10.03 -8.16 -21.87
C GLU A 67 -11.26 -7.94 -20.96
N GLN A 68 -12.17 -8.88 -20.91
CA GLN A 68 -13.39 -8.75 -20.09
C GLN A 68 -13.10 -8.94 -18.60
N GLN A 69 -12.21 -9.86 -18.26
CA GLN A 69 -11.74 -10.08 -16.89
C GLN A 69 -10.87 -8.91 -16.43
N GLU A 70 -10.00 -8.38 -17.31
CA GLU A 70 -9.20 -7.18 -17.07
C GLU A 70 -10.12 -6.00 -16.74
N MET A 71 -11.18 -5.78 -17.52
CA MET A 71 -12.13 -4.71 -17.29
C MET A 71 -12.88 -4.86 -15.98
N MET A 72 -13.30 -6.08 -15.61
CA MET A 72 -13.97 -6.36 -14.34
C MET A 72 -13.04 -6.14 -13.15
N LEU A 73 -11.80 -6.59 -13.21
CA LEU A 73 -10.81 -6.35 -12.17
C LEU A 73 -10.45 -4.87 -12.07
N MET A 74 -10.34 -4.16 -13.19
CA MET A 74 -10.18 -2.71 -13.20
C MET A 74 -11.28 -2.02 -12.40
N VAL A 75 -12.54 -2.32 -12.67
CA VAL A 75 -13.67 -1.67 -11.99
C VAL A 75 -13.70 -1.96 -10.49
N TYR A 76 -13.30 -3.16 -10.05
CA TYR A 76 -13.41 -3.58 -8.66
C TYR A 76 -12.10 -3.49 -7.87
N SER A 77 -10.95 -3.49 -8.54
CA SER A 77 -9.63 -3.56 -7.88
C SER A 77 -8.85 -2.24 -7.94
N PHE A 78 -9.18 -1.33 -8.84
CA PHE A 78 -8.52 -0.02 -8.94
C PHE A 78 -8.82 0.95 -7.80
N VAL A 79 -9.72 0.59 -6.91
CA VAL A 79 -10.15 1.47 -5.82
C VAL A 79 -9.36 1.19 -4.55
N GLY A 80 -8.41 0.27 -4.57
CA GLY A 80 -7.71 -0.19 -3.39
C GLY A 80 -6.21 0.05 -3.41
N CYS A 81 -5.70 0.67 -2.35
CA CYS A 81 -4.27 0.65 -2.05
C CYS A 81 -3.86 -0.75 -1.54
N PRO A 82 -2.58 -1.13 -1.60
CA PRO A 82 -2.08 -2.29 -0.87
C PRO A 82 -2.48 -2.20 0.61
N THR A 83 -2.75 -3.33 1.22
CA THR A 83 -3.09 -3.37 2.66
C THR A 83 -1.88 -3.62 3.55
N VAL A 84 -0.73 -3.90 2.95
CA VAL A 84 0.52 -4.24 3.62
C VAL A 84 1.66 -3.45 3.01
N TYR A 85 2.53 -2.90 3.85
CA TYR A 85 3.63 -2.02 3.44
C TYR A 85 4.94 -2.39 4.14
N SER A 86 6.06 -2.07 3.48
CA SER A 86 7.42 -2.22 4.05
C SER A 86 7.56 -1.49 5.38
N GLY A 87 8.27 -2.10 6.32
CA GLY A 87 8.49 -1.56 7.66
C GLY A 87 7.38 -1.83 8.66
N GLN A 88 6.20 -2.29 8.23
CA GLN A 88 5.16 -2.76 9.13
C GLN A 88 5.54 -4.12 9.75
N LYS A 89 4.94 -4.44 10.88
CA LYS A 89 5.16 -5.69 11.61
C LYS A 89 3.98 -6.62 11.45
N ILE A 90 4.27 -7.86 11.08
CA ILE A 90 3.33 -8.96 11.11
C ILE A 90 3.50 -9.70 12.41
N LYS A 91 2.41 -9.89 13.14
CA LYS A 91 2.34 -10.74 14.33
C LYS A 91 1.35 -11.85 14.10
N THR A 92 1.75 -13.07 14.40
CA THR A 92 0.89 -14.24 14.21
C THR A 92 1.14 -15.27 15.31
N GLU A 93 0.11 -16.01 15.67
CA GLU A 93 0.23 -17.16 16.57
C GLU A 93 -0.12 -18.42 15.79
N ILE A 94 0.82 -19.37 15.81
CA ILE A 94 0.75 -20.62 15.06
C ILE A 94 0.84 -21.78 16.04
N ILE A 95 -0.02 -22.78 15.87
CA ILE A 95 -0.05 -24.01 16.66
C ILE A 95 0.19 -25.18 15.71
N SER A 96 1.28 -25.89 15.91
CA SER A 96 1.53 -27.17 15.23
C SER A 96 0.70 -28.28 15.86
N LYS A 97 0.04 -29.06 15.03
CA LYS A 97 -0.68 -30.31 15.39
C LYS A 97 -0.14 -31.46 14.52
N THR A 98 1.17 -31.52 14.41
CA THR A 98 1.91 -32.55 13.65
C THR A 98 2.61 -33.50 14.62
N LYS A 99 2.90 -34.71 14.16
CA LYS A 99 3.72 -35.69 14.94
C LYS A 99 5.21 -35.58 14.66
N LYS A 100 5.61 -34.68 13.80
CA LYS A 100 7.00 -34.45 13.39
C LYS A 100 7.29 -32.97 13.31
N ASN A 101 8.56 -32.63 13.29
CA ASN A 101 8.99 -31.25 13.16
C ASN A 101 8.62 -30.70 11.78
N ILE A 102 8.15 -29.47 11.79
CA ILE A 102 7.88 -28.69 10.58
C ILE A 102 8.58 -27.34 10.65
N LYS A 103 8.86 -26.80 9.51
CA LYS A 103 9.50 -25.50 9.30
C LYS A 103 8.49 -24.55 8.67
N ILE A 104 8.38 -23.38 9.22
CA ILE A 104 7.43 -22.36 8.70
C ILE A 104 8.20 -21.07 8.47
N LYS A 105 7.99 -20.45 7.32
CA LYS A 105 8.41 -19.09 7.00
C LYS A 105 7.18 -18.25 6.68
N LEU A 106 7.20 -16.98 7.07
CA LEU A 106 6.32 -15.99 6.46
C LEU A 106 6.96 -15.52 5.17
N PHE A 107 6.16 -15.09 4.22
CA PHE A 107 6.67 -14.46 3.02
C PHE A 107 5.76 -13.34 2.55
N ILE A 108 6.34 -12.43 1.77
CA ILE A 108 5.59 -11.51 0.92
C ILE A 108 5.98 -11.75 -0.53
N LYS A 109 5.04 -11.48 -1.45
CA LYS A 109 5.35 -11.29 -2.88
C LYS A 109 5.03 -9.86 -3.26
N TYR A 110 5.84 -9.28 -4.14
CA TYR A 110 5.66 -7.92 -4.62
C TYR A 110 5.97 -7.81 -6.10
N TYR A 111 5.38 -6.84 -6.79
CA TYR A 111 5.67 -6.57 -8.19
C TYR A 111 6.95 -5.74 -8.29
N GLY A 112 7.97 -6.31 -8.91
CA GLY A 112 9.25 -5.66 -9.14
C GLY A 112 9.50 -5.39 -10.62
N GLU A 113 10.75 -5.56 -11.07
CA GLU A 113 11.15 -5.26 -12.43
C GLU A 113 10.30 -5.97 -13.47
N GLY A 114 9.73 -5.19 -14.39
CA GLY A 114 8.87 -5.69 -15.45
C GLY A 114 7.57 -6.31 -14.96
N ASP A 115 7.06 -5.79 -13.84
CA ASP A 115 5.87 -6.31 -13.15
C ASP A 115 5.95 -7.79 -12.80
N LYS A 116 7.18 -8.33 -12.67
CA LYS A 116 7.42 -9.69 -12.22
C LYS A 116 7.23 -9.80 -10.72
N LEU A 117 6.78 -10.98 -10.30
CA LEU A 117 6.67 -11.28 -8.88
C LEU A 117 8.02 -11.68 -8.29
N PHE A 118 8.40 -10.98 -7.25
CA PHE A 118 9.52 -11.30 -6.38
C PHE A 118 9.00 -11.75 -5.03
N LYS A 119 9.71 -12.67 -4.41
CA LYS A 119 9.37 -13.22 -3.10
C LYS A 119 10.47 -12.90 -2.09
N LEU A 120 10.06 -12.46 -0.90
CA LEU A 120 10.94 -12.31 0.25
C LEU A 120 10.40 -13.13 1.40
N ASP A 121 11.25 -13.97 1.98
CA ASP A 121 10.93 -14.84 3.09
C ASP A 121 11.44 -14.24 4.42
N SER A 122 10.76 -14.56 5.52
CA SER A 122 11.27 -14.39 6.88
C SER A 122 12.39 -15.40 7.17
N GLU A 123 12.98 -15.30 8.35
CA GLU A 123 13.71 -16.42 8.95
C GLU A 123 12.81 -17.67 9.06
N GLU A 124 13.45 -18.83 9.23
CA GLU A 124 12.77 -20.11 9.36
C GLU A 124 12.45 -20.39 10.83
N PHE A 125 11.19 -20.69 11.11
CA PHE A 125 10.71 -21.05 12.44
C PHE A 125 10.47 -22.57 12.51
N LEU A 126 11.24 -23.24 13.34
CA LEU A 126 11.07 -24.68 13.60
C LEU A 126 9.95 -24.89 14.63
N PHE A 127 9.03 -25.78 14.32
CA PHE A 127 7.95 -26.22 15.21
C PHE A 127 8.08 -27.71 15.53
N SER A 128 8.04 -28.04 16.79
CA SER A 128 7.93 -29.42 17.31
C SER A 128 6.46 -29.85 17.37
N GLU A 129 6.26 -31.10 17.77
CA GLU A 129 4.93 -31.66 17.99
C GLU A 129 4.14 -30.84 19.03
N ASN A 130 2.90 -30.46 18.67
CA ASN A 130 1.97 -29.69 19.53
C ASN A 130 2.51 -28.37 20.08
N GLU A 131 3.50 -27.79 19.42
CA GLU A 131 4.11 -26.53 19.83
C GLU A 131 3.27 -25.33 19.38
N THR A 132 3.20 -24.32 20.24
CA THR A 132 2.60 -23.01 19.93
C THR A 132 3.68 -21.94 19.97
N LYS A 133 3.76 -21.15 18.91
CA LYS A 133 4.67 -20.00 18.85
C LYS A 133 3.94 -18.73 18.42
N LYS A 134 4.34 -17.62 19.05
CA LYS A 134 4.05 -16.26 18.58
C LYS A 134 5.25 -15.78 17.78
N ILE A 135 5.00 -15.36 16.55
CA ILE A 135 6.02 -14.91 15.62
C ILE A 135 5.77 -13.43 15.34
N GLU A 136 6.85 -12.68 15.32
CA GLU A 136 6.86 -11.29 14.85
C GLU A 136 7.88 -11.18 13.71
N TRP A 137 7.48 -10.57 12.59
CA TRP A 137 8.33 -10.32 11.44
C TRP A 137 8.12 -8.90 10.93
N THR A 138 9.20 -8.15 10.78
CA THR A 138 9.16 -6.83 10.14
C THR A 138 9.31 -7.01 8.64
N ILE A 139 8.36 -6.48 7.90
CA ILE A 139 8.33 -6.54 6.44
C ILE A 139 9.54 -5.78 5.89
N PRO A 140 10.38 -6.44 5.09
CA PRO A 140 11.56 -5.82 4.51
C PRO A 140 11.20 -4.75 3.47
N ASP A 141 12.17 -3.89 3.14
CA ASP A 141 12.00 -2.88 2.10
C ASP A 141 11.83 -3.52 0.72
N THR A 142 10.76 -3.16 0.03
CA THR A 142 10.45 -3.60 -1.33
C THR A 142 10.86 -2.57 -2.39
N LEU A 143 11.66 -1.57 -2.02
CA LEU A 143 12.11 -0.50 -2.91
C LEU A 143 10.94 0.22 -3.59
N SER A 144 9.93 0.58 -2.81
CA SER A 144 8.69 1.25 -3.25
C SER A 144 7.73 0.39 -4.10
N ASN A 145 8.05 -0.88 -4.30
CA ASN A 145 7.18 -1.78 -5.06
C ASN A 145 5.99 -2.26 -4.21
N PRO A 146 4.79 -2.33 -4.79
CA PRO A 146 3.60 -2.73 -4.06
C PRO A 146 3.61 -4.21 -3.69
N ILE A 147 3.30 -4.51 -2.43
CA ILE A 147 3.17 -5.88 -1.93
C ILE A 147 1.81 -6.42 -2.36
N THR A 148 1.82 -7.54 -3.07
CA THR A 148 0.62 -8.15 -3.63
C THR A 148 0.12 -9.36 -2.84
N GLN A 149 1.01 -10.07 -2.15
CA GLN A 149 0.66 -11.27 -1.37
C GLN A 149 1.42 -11.30 -0.05
N LEU A 150 0.74 -11.84 0.95
CA LEU A 150 1.29 -12.23 2.23
C LEU A 150 0.97 -13.70 2.48
N GLY A 151 1.95 -14.50 2.92
CA GLY A 151 1.73 -15.93 3.04
C GLY A 151 2.62 -16.65 4.03
N TYR A 152 2.38 -17.97 4.08
CA TYR A 152 3.18 -18.92 4.84
C TYR A 152 3.70 -20.01 3.90
N SER A 153 4.97 -20.37 4.08
CA SER A 153 5.63 -21.48 3.43
C SER A 153 5.92 -22.55 4.48
N ILE A 154 5.39 -23.74 4.29
CA ILE A 154 5.50 -24.87 5.23
C ILE A 154 6.35 -25.95 4.60
N ALA A 155 7.38 -26.41 5.30
CA ALA A 155 8.29 -27.47 4.86
C ALA A 155 8.53 -28.48 5.97
N SER A 156 9.09 -29.63 5.58
CA SER A 156 9.59 -30.63 6.51
C SER A 156 10.82 -31.33 5.93
N ASP A 157 11.72 -31.79 6.82
CA ASP A 157 12.88 -32.60 6.43
C ASP A 157 12.53 -34.08 6.20
N GLU A 158 11.29 -34.46 6.50
CA GLU A 158 10.77 -35.81 6.30
C GLU A 158 9.32 -35.73 5.80
N GLN A 159 8.83 -36.85 5.31
CA GLN A 159 7.43 -36.96 4.93
C GLN A 159 6.53 -36.83 6.18
N VAL A 160 5.60 -35.89 6.16
CA VAL A 160 4.72 -35.61 7.29
C VAL A 160 3.28 -35.32 6.82
N SER A 161 2.33 -35.84 7.60
CA SER A 161 0.92 -35.47 7.50
C SER A 161 0.50 -34.85 8.83
N GLY A 162 -0.39 -33.88 8.77
CA GLY A 162 -0.86 -33.23 9.99
C GLY A 162 -1.59 -31.93 9.68
N LYS A 163 -1.67 -31.09 10.67
CA LYS A 163 -2.28 -29.78 10.53
C LYS A 163 -1.61 -28.72 11.38
N ILE A 164 -1.74 -27.49 10.98
CA ILE A 164 -1.42 -26.32 11.77
C ILE A 164 -2.64 -25.42 11.89
N LEU A 165 -2.69 -24.65 12.96
CA LEU A 165 -3.72 -23.65 13.21
C LEU A 165 -3.05 -22.28 13.25
N ILE A 166 -3.58 -21.32 12.51
CA ILE A 166 -3.23 -19.91 12.63
C ILE A 166 -4.37 -19.22 13.36
N ASN A 167 -4.09 -18.82 14.61
CA ASN A 167 -5.08 -18.18 15.47
C ASN A 167 -5.42 -16.77 15.00
N TYR A 168 -4.39 -16.00 14.68
CA TYR A 168 -4.54 -14.65 14.17
C TYR A 168 -3.33 -14.25 13.32
N ILE A 169 -3.55 -13.27 12.51
CA ILE A 169 -2.53 -12.46 11.89
C ILE A 169 -2.89 -10.99 12.11
N ASP A 170 -1.95 -10.23 12.64
CA ASP A 170 -2.06 -8.80 12.89
C ASP A 170 -0.96 -8.07 12.12
N ILE A 171 -1.33 -7.00 11.43
CA ILE A 171 -0.41 -6.15 10.70
C ILE A 171 -0.48 -4.78 11.34
N SER A 172 0.62 -4.31 11.89
CA SER A 172 0.64 -3.12 12.72
C SER A 172 1.87 -2.25 12.46
N GLY A 173 1.80 -1.02 12.93
CA GLY A 173 2.85 -0.03 12.81
C GLY A 173 2.72 0.85 11.58
N ILE A 174 3.40 1.98 11.65
CA ILE A 174 3.52 2.92 10.52
C ILE A 174 4.62 2.39 9.59
N PRO A 175 4.42 2.38 8.26
CA PRO A 175 5.48 2.04 7.32
C PRO A 175 6.69 2.95 7.51
N LYS A 176 7.85 2.40 7.26
CA LYS A 176 9.09 3.17 7.12
C LYS A 176 9.58 2.97 5.71
N MET A 177 9.09 3.78 4.79
CA MET A 177 9.42 3.64 3.39
C MET A 177 9.32 4.97 2.66
N THR A 178 9.94 5.01 1.51
CA THR A 178 9.86 6.11 0.56
C THR A 178 9.05 5.65 -0.64
N PHE A 179 7.96 6.33 -0.93
CA PHE A 179 7.14 6.09 -2.10
C PHE A 179 7.72 6.88 -3.27
N LYS A 180 8.28 6.19 -4.24
CA LYS A 180 8.84 6.75 -5.46
C LYS A 180 8.51 5.86 -6.65
N LYS A 181 8.74 6.38 -7.85
CA LYS A 181 8.75 5.51 -9.03
C LYS A 181 9.85 4.45 -8.86
N PRO A 182 9.57 3.16 -9.00
CA PRO A 182 10.60 2.13 -8.92
C PRO A 182 11.75 2.38 -9.90
N ASP A 183 12.99 2.18 -9.47
CA ASP A 183 14.20 2.56 -10.23
C ASP A 183 14.32 1.86 -11.59
N HIS A 184 13.78 0.65 -11.72
CA HIS A 184 13.79 -0.12 -12.97
C HIS A 184 12.82 0.39 -14.04
N ILE A 185 11.87 1.26 -13.67
CA ILE A 185 10.92 1.82 -14.63
C ILE A 185 11.60 2.97 -15.36
N LYS A 186 11.93 2.75 -16.63
CA LYS A 186 12.42 3.80 -17.53
C LYS A 186 11.33 4.85 -17.70
N ASN A 187 11.76 6.11 -17.90
CA ASN A 187 10.83 7.23 -18.09
C ASN A 187 9.71 6.83 -19.06
N ASP A 188 8.47 7.05 -18.64
CA ASP A 188 7.32 6.90 -19.53
C ASP A 188 7.62 7.73 -20.79
N LYS A 189 7.80 7.08 -21.93
CA LYS A 189 7.77 7.80 -23.17
C LYS A 189 6.38 8.39 -23.22
N VAL A 190 6.28 9.70 -23.08
CA VAL A 190 5.05 10.42 -23.35
C VAL A 190 4.84 10.28 -24.85
N ASN A 191 4.21 9.18 -25.27
CA ASN A 191 3.73 9.05 -26.64
C ASN A 191 2.60 10.07 -26.78
N THR A 192 2.95 11.26 -27.29
CA THR A 192 2.03 12.33 -27.63
C THR A 192 1.15 11.99 -28.83
N THR A 193 1.25 10.78 -29.37
CA THR A 193 0.53 10.33 -30.58
C THR A 193 -0.47 9.22 -30.28
N SER A 194 -1.17 9.25 -29.16
CA SER A 194 -2.23 8.29 -28.95
C SER A 194 -3.56 8.80 -29.45
N HIS A 195 -4.01 8.26 -30.58
CA HIS A 195 -5.36 8.51 -31.12
C HIS A 195 -6.41 7.51 -30.63
N ASN A 196 -6.10 6.62 -29.71
CA ASN A 196 -7.04 5.66 -29.14
C ASN A 196 -6.97 5.66 -27.61
N ILE A 197 -7.45 6.76 -27.02
CA ILE A 197 -7.73 6.80 -25.59
C ILE A 197 -9.11 6.17 -25.39
N LYS A 198 -9.19 4.90 -25.08
CA LYS A 198 -10.36 4.41 -24.35
C LYS A 198 -10.23 4.96 -22.94
N SER A 199 -10.91 6.07 -22.70
CA SER A 199 -11.10 6.66 -21.40
C SER A 199 -11.79 5.63 -20.52
N LEU A 200 -11.02 4.89 -19.71
CA LEU A 200 -11.57 4.15 -18.61
C LEU A 200 -11.77 5.12 -17.45
N THR A 201 -12.95 5.09 -16.89
CA THR A 201 -13.40 5.85 -15.74
C THR A 201 -12.28 5.95 -14.70
N ASN A 202 -11.95 7.17 -14.30
CA ASN A 202 -11.02 7.60 -13.25
C ASN A 202 -9.60 8.04 -13.66
N GLY A 203 -9.38 8.45 -14.93
CA GLY A 203 -8.14 9.15 -15.31
C GLY A 203 -6.87 8.29 -15.34
N VAL A 204 -6.97 6.97 -15.21
CA VAL A 204 -5.85 6.07 -15.41
C VAL A 204 -5.67 5.82 -16.89
N TYR A 205 -4.64 6.42 -17.48
CA TYR A 205 -4.25 6.18 -18.88
C TYR A 205 -3.47 4.86 -18.95
N ILE A 206 -3.97 3.93 -19.74
CA ILE A 206 -3.31 2.66 -20.04
C ILE A 206 -3.04 2.64 -21.55
N PRO A 207 -1.77 2.62 -21.98
CA PRO A 207 -1.42 2.48 -23.40
C PRO A 207 -1.90 1.14 -23.97
N ASP A 208 -2.52 1.14 -25.14
CA ASP A 208 -3.06 -0.06 -25.80
C ASP A 208 -1.99 -1.11 -26.20
N ASP A 209 -0.74 -0.71 -26.34
CA ASP A 209 0.35 -1.51 -26.93
C ASP A 209 1.39 -2.03 -25.94
N GLU A 210 1.41 -1.50 -24.69
CA GLU A 210 2.26 -2.00 -23.62
C GLU A 210 1.38 -2.22 -22.37
N LYS A 211 0.54 -3.25 -22.42
CA LYS A 211 -0.37 -3.62 -21.32
C LYS A 211 0.37 -3.62 -19.99
N TYR A 212 0.12 -2.59 -19.16
CA TYR A 212 0.55 -2.46 -17.76
C TYR A 212 2.02 -2.70 -17.44
N TYR A 213 2.86 -3.01 -18.43
CA TYR A 213 4.24 -3.39 -18.19
C TYR A 213 5.01 -2.26 -17.49
N GLY A 214 5.40 -2.49 -16.26
CA GLY A 214 6.10 -1.51 -15.44
C GLY A 214 5.20 -0.40 -14.87
N GLN A 215 3.88 -0.53 -14.89
CA GLN A 215 2.93 0.50 -14.45
C GLN A 215 2.15 0.12 -13.18
N LEU A 216 2.26 -1.13 -12.70
CA LEU A 216 1.46 -1.62 -11.57
C LEU A 216 1.68 -0.81 -10.28
N TRP A 217 2.84 -0.19 -10.10
CA TRP A 217 3.10 0.67 -8.96
C TRP A 217 2.15 1.89 -8.88
N LYS A 218 1.71 2.42 -10.03
CA LYS A 218 0.72 3.53 -10.07
C LYS A 218 -0.64 3.10 -9.58
N LEU A 219 -0.99 1.83 -9.79
CA LEU A 219 -2.26 1.28 -9.35
C LEU A 219 -2.35 1.11 -7.83
N ALA A 220 -1.20 1.16 -7.13
CA ALA A 220 -1.14 1.22 -5.67
C ALA A 220 -1.56 2.58 -5.08
N TRP A 221 -1.92 3.53 -5.94
CA TRP A 221 -2.36 4.88 -5.59
C TRP A 221 -3.76 5.15 -6.13
N VAL A 222 -4.62 5.66 -5.29
CA VAL A 222 -5.91 6.21 -5.73
C VAL A 222 -5.72 7.66 -6.12
N ASN A 223 -6.33 8.08 -7.24
CA ASN A 223 -6.15 9.45 -7.73
C ASN A 223 -7.41 9.99 -8.41
N ASP A 224 -7.55 11.30 -8.43
CA ASP A 224 -8.57 12.06 -9.17
C ASP A 224 -7.95 13.25 -9.96
N VAL A 225 -6.67 13.16 -10.28
CA VAL A 225 -5.98 14.14 -11.10
C VAL A 225 -6.21 13.87 -12.59
N ASP A 226 -6.16 14.92 -13.42
CA ASP A 226 -6.37 14.78 -14.87
C ASP A 226 -5.21 14.07 -15.56
N LYS A 227 -3.99 14.21 -15.01
CA LYS A 227 -2.81 13.51 -15.50
C LYS A 227 -1.81 13.28 -14.37
N TRP A 228 -1.28 12.08 -14.34
CA TRP A 228 -0.16 11.68 -13.50
C TRP A 228 0.93 11.05 -14.37
N TYR A 229 2.13 11.62 -14.37
CA TYR A 229 3.23 11.20 -15.24
C TYR A 229 4.56 11.20 -14.51
N SER A 230 5.50 10.39 -14.99
CA SER A 230 6.87 10.39 -14.47
C SER A 230 7.60 11.65 -14.93
N TYR A 231 8.34 12.26 -14.01
CA TYR A 231 9.17 13.43 -14.27
C TYR A 231 10.57 13.17 -13.73
N GLY A 232 11.58 13.23 -14.62
CA GLY A 232 12.95 12.91 -14.22
C GLY A 232 13.13 11.47 -13.71
N LYS A 233 14.08 11.29 -12.79
CA LYS A 233 14.46 9.95 -12.29
C LYS A 233 13.48 9.41 -11.24
N ASN A 234 13.17 10.21 -10.23
CA ASN A 234 12.41 9.78 -9.05
C ASN A 234 11.14 10.59 -8.82
N SER A 235 10.92 11.66 -9.63
CA SER A 235 9.83 12.59 -9.47
C SER A 235 8.64 12.22 -10.34
N PHE A 236 7.48 12.74 -9.99
CA PHE A 236 6.26 12.63 -10.78
C PHE A 236 5.50 13.95 -10.81
N GLY A 237 4.85 14.21 -11.95
CA GLY A 237 4.02 15.38 -12.14
C GLY A 237 2.55 15.07 -11.98
N LEU A 238 1.83 15.94 -11.28
CA LEU A 238 0.39 15.90 -11.13
C LEU A 238 -0.22 17.12 -11.78
N ILE A 239 -1.22 16.90 -12.63
CA ILE A 239 -1.96 17.97 -13.31
C ILE A 239 -3.43 17.89 -12.95
N LYS A 240 -4.00 19.04 -12.56
CA LYS A 240 -5.43 19.25 -12.43
C LYS A 240 -5.79 20.56 -13.08
N ASN A 241 -6.51 20.51 -14.20
CA ASN A 241 -6.79 21.71 -15.01
C ASN A 241 -7.90 22.58 -14.41
N ALA A 242 -8.79 21.97 -13.65
CA ALA A 242 -9.85 22.69 -12.96
C ALA A 242 -10.15 22.01 -11.62
N SER A 243 -10.39 22.80 -10.57
CA SER A 243 -10.66 22.31 -9.22
C SER A 243 -9.45 21.69 -8.52
N ARG A 244 -9.71 20.91 -7.48
CA ARG A 244 -8.73 20.17 -6.69
C ARG A 244 -8.63 18.74 -7.15
N GLY A 245 -7.41 18.22 -7.20
CA GLY A 245 -7.13 16.82 -7.43
C GLY A 245 -6.04 16.34 -6.50
N HIS A 246 -6.08 15.06 -6.14
CA HIS A 246 -5.05 14.48 -5.29
C HIS A 246 -4.77 13.02 -5.63
N VAL A 247 -3.61 12.57 -5.21
CA VAL A 247 -3.19 11.18 -5.25
C VAL A 247 -2.88 10.73 -3.83
N PHE A 248 -3.32 9.55 -3.44
CA PHE A 248 -3.04 9.02 -2.11
C PHE A 248 -2.87 7.51 -2.10
N THR A 249 -2.09 7.04 -1.12
CA THR A 249 -1.84 5.63 -0.85
C THR A 249 -1.73 5.41 0.65
N GLY A 250 -1.90 4.19 1.09
CA GLY A 250 -1.74 3.83 2.49
C GLY A 250 -2.89 3.01 3.05
N SER A 251 -2.93 2.93 4.36
CA SER A 251 -3.97 2.24 5.11
C SER A 251 -4.75 3.21 6.00
N SER A 252 -6.02 2.89 6.21
CA SER A 252 -6.87 3.59 7.17
C SER A 252 -6.39 3.47 8.63
N ASP A 253 -5.39 2.64 8.92
CA ASP A 253 -4.95 2.37 10.30
C ASP A 253 -3.81 3.27 10.77
N TRP A 254 -3.23 4.08 9.88
CA TRP A 254 -2.10 4.94 10.23
C TRP A 254 -2.56 6.17 11.00
N LYS A 255 -1.99 6.38 12.20
CA LYS A 255 -2.46 7.43 13.11
C LYS A 255 -1.49 8.60 13.23
N ASN A 256 -0.39 8.39 13.94
CA ASN A 256 0.59 9.42 14.25
C ASN A 256 1.83 9.20 13.39
N TYR A 257 2.08 10.10 12.47
CA TYR A 257 3.17 10.01 11.50
C TYR A 257 3.46 11.36 10.87
N SER A 258 4.57 11.44 10.17
CA SER A 258 4.90 12.57 9.31
C SER A 258 5.11 12.13 7.86
N VAL A 259 4.78 13.01 6.94
CA VAL A 259 4.99 12.85 5.50
C VAL A 259 5.89 13.95 5.02
N THR A 260 6.86 13.60 4.19
CA THR A 260 7.80 14.56 3.58
C THR A 260 7.88 14.37 2.09
N SER A 261 7.98 15.46 1.35
CA SER A 261 8.38 15.48 -0.06
C SER A 261 8.93 16.84 -0.45
N LYS A 262 9.73 16.88 -1.50
CA LYS A 262 10.03 18.13 -2.21
C LYS A 262 8.99 18.37 -3.27
N ILE A 263 8.38 19.54 -3.27
CA ILE A 263 7.34 19.92 -4.22
C ILE A 263 7.72 21.20 -4.92
N MET A 264 7.70 21.15 -6.26
CA MET A 264 7.83 22.31 -7.14
C MET A 264 6.48 22.65 -7.74
N PHE A 265 6.13 23.92 -7.78
CA PHE A 265 4.88 24.39 -8.32
C PHE A 265 5.07 24.97 -9.72
N ARG A 266 4.29 24.47 -10.68
CA ARG A 266 4.21 24.99 -12.04
C ARG A 266 2.80 25.47 -12.32
N LEU A 267 2.58 26.77 -12.33
CA LEU A 267 1.28 27.38 -12.64
C LEU A 267 0.10 26.83 -11.81
N ALA A 268 0.34 26.23 -10.66
CA ALA A 268 -0.71 25.78 -9.77
C ALA A 268 -1.18 26.91 -8.86
N SER A 269 -2.49 27.01 -8.62
CA SER A 269 -3.03 27.93 -7.62
C SER A 269 -2.77 27.46 -6.19
N SER A 270 -2.59 26.15 -6.01
CA SER A 270 -2.26 25.52 -4.73
C SER A 270 -1.71 24.12 -4.92
N GLY A 271 -0.95 23.66 -3.94
CA GLY A 271 -0.52 22.26 -3.86
C GLY A 271 0.15 21.96 -2.53
N GLY A 272 0.44 20.68 -2.29
CA GLY A 272 1.09 20.26 -1.06
C GLY A 272 0.87 18.82 -0.69
N LEU A 273 0.92 18.54 0.62
CA LEU A 273 0.84 17.21 1.20
C LEU A 273 -0.53 16.95 1.83
N VAL A 274 -0.93 15.69 1.79
CA VAL A 274 -2.17 15.17 2.39
C VAL A 274 -1.82 14.13 3.44
N ILE A 275 -2.50 14.18 4.58
CA ILE A 275 -2.42 13.17 5.66
C ILE A 275 -3.81 12.79 6.14
N ARG A 276 -3.88 11.62 6.81
CA ARG A 276 -5.12 11.05 7.37
C ARG A 276 -6.27 11.08 6.38
N SER A 277 -5.96 10.78 5.09
CA SER A 277 -6.99 10.68 4.07
C SER A 277 -7.82 9.42 4.29
N GLN A 278 -9.14 9.63 4.37
CA GLN A 278 -10.17 8.59 4.44
C GLN A 278 -10.98 8.53 3.14
N GLY A 279 -10.48 9.19 2.10
CA GLY A 279 -11.10 9.29 0.78
C GLY A 279 -11.03 10.71 0.22
N LEU A 280 -11.59 10.88 -1.00
CA LEU A 280 -11.50 12.12 -1.79
C LEU A 280 -12.08 13.36 -1.07
N GLN A 281 -12.98 13.17 -0.13
CA GLN A 281 -13.70 14.25 0.57
C GLN A 281 -13.44 14.29 2.07
N ARG A 282 -12.43 13.53 2.57
CA ARG A 282 -12.13 13.46 4.01
C ARG A 282 -10.62 13.34 4.20
N TYR A 283 -9.93 14.46 4.48
CA TYR A 283 -8.47 14.50 4.69
C TYR A 283 -8.02 15.82 5.33
N TYR A 284 -6.78 15.87 5.80
CA TYR A 284 -6.06 17.11 6.09
C TYR A 284 -5.03 17.36 5.00
N SER A 285 -4.80 18.66 4.69
CA SER A 285 -3.76 19.07 3.75
C SER A 285 -2.93 20.24 4.29
N LEU A 286 -1.62 20.20 4.01
CA LEU A 286 -0.71 21.32 4.15
C LEU A 286 -0.46 21.87 2.74
N GLU A 287 -0.87 23.11 2.48
CA GLU A 287 -0.87 23.68 1.14
C GLU A 287 -0.18 25.02 1.07
N ILE A 288 0.73 25.16 0.10
CA ILE A 288 1.21 26.46 -0.37
C ILE A 288 0.25 26.99 -1.43
N LYS A 289 -0.16 28.25 -1.26
CA LYS A 289 -1.05 28.98 -2.19
C LYS A 289 -0.27 30.00 -3.00
N SER A 290 -0.59 30.13 -4.29
CA SER A 290 -0.01 31.18 -5.15
C SER A 290 -0.34 32.60 -4.69
N THR A 291 -1.20 32.77 -3.71
CA THR A 291 -1.55 34.03 -3.06
C THR A 291 -0.65 34.36 -1.86
N ASN A 292 0.53 33.78 -1.76
CA ASN A 292 1.49 33.97 -0.68
C ASN A 292 0.95 33.56 0.69
N LYS A 293 0.30 32.41 0.76
CA LYS A 293 -0.20 31.82 2.00
C LYS A 293 0.24 30.36 2.15
N LEU A 294 0.44 29.94 3.40
CA LEU A 294 0.56 28.55 3.79
C LEU A 294 -0.67 28.21 4.65
N GLN A 295 -1.35 27.15 4.31
CA GLN A 295 -2.59 26.73 4.96
C GLN A 295 -2.50 25.30 5.48
N ILE A 296 -3.09 25.04 6.65
CA ILE A 296 -3.57 23.74 7.06
C ILE A 296 -5.08 23.71 6.87
N ASN A 297 -5.53 22.81 6.02
CA ASN A 297 -6.94 22.67 5.66
C ASN A 297 -7.48 21.31 6.13
N LYS A 298 -8.79 21.27 6.39
CA LYS A 298 -9.58 20.07 6.58
C LYS A 298 -10.63 19.99 5.47
N MET A 299 -10.64 18.91 4.73
CA MET A 299 -11.72 18.56 3.83
C MET A 299 -12.67 17.61 4.54
N GLU A 300 -13.91 18.01 4.72
CA GLU A 300 -14.98 17.20 5.28
C GLU A 300 -16.29 17.53 4.55
N TYR A 301 -16.40 16.97 3.33
CA TYR A 301 -17.48 17.30 2.37
C TYR A 301 -17.60 18.81 2.06
N GLY A 302 -16.54 19.54 2.33
CA GLY A 302 -16.34 20.97 2.13
C GLY A 302 -15.02 21.40 2.75
N LEU A 303 -14.33 22.35 2.12
CA LEU A 303 -13.04 22.83 2.57
C LEU A 303 -13.19 23.79 3.74
N LYS A 304 -12.50 23.51 4.83
CA LYS A 304 -12.35 24.39 6.01
C LYS A 304 -10.86 24.70 6.22
N ILE A 305 -10.52 25.98 6.24
CA ILE A 305 -9.20 26.45 6.62
C ILE A 305 -9.13 26.36 8.17
N LEU A 306 -8.25 25.50 8.69
CA LEU A 306 -8.02 25.40 10.14
C LEU A 306 -7.06 26.50 10.61
N LYS A 307 -6.02 26.76 9.82
CA LYS A 307 -5.05 27.84 10.06
C LYS A 307 -4.42 28.31 8.76
N GLU A 308 -4.08 29.59 8.73
CA GLU A 308 -3.38 30.25 7.61
C GLU A 308 -2.29 31.15 8.17
N VAL A 309 -1.15 31.24 7.48
CA VAL A 309 -0.06 32.17 7.74
C VAL A 309 0.46 32.75 6.41
N ASP A 310 1.09 33.92 6.51
CA ASP A 310 1.79 34.53 5.36
C ASP A 310 3.00 33.66 4.99
N PHE A 311 3.20 33.44 3.70
CA PHE A 311 4.30 32.66 3.17
C PHE A 311 4.70 33.19 1.81
N SER A 312 5.97 33.57 1.62
CA SER A 312 6.48 34.04 0.33
C SER A 312 6.59 32.86 -0.62
N PHE A 313 5.79 32.87 -1.66
CA PHE A 313 5.74 31.83 -2.67
C PHE A 313 6.43 32.32 -3.96
N GLU A 314 7.36 31.51 -4.48
CA GLU A 314 8.01 31.73 -5.77
C GLU A 314 7.72 30.53 -6.69
N PRO A 315 7.18 30.76 -7.89
CA PRO A 315 6.98 29.71 -8.88
C PRO A 315 8.30 29.05 -9.30
N PHE A 316 8.27 27.75 -9.57
CA PHE A 316 9.41 26.91 -9.98
C PHE A 316 10.49 26.67 -8.92
N GLU A 317 10.34 27.23 -7.73
CA GLU A 317 11.16 26.86 -6.59
C GLU A 317 10.72 25.52 -5.99
N GLU A 318 11.67 24.77 -5.44
CA GLU A 318 11.43 23.53 -4.74
C GLU A 318 11.29 23.79 -3.24
N TYR A 319 10.18 23.33 -2.67
CA TYR A 319 9.92 23.42 -1.23
C TYR A 319 9.99 22.02 -0.62
N PHE A 320 10.89 21.84 0.36
CA PHE A 320 10.88 20.64 1.18
C PHE A 320 9.77 20.76 2.21
N MET A 321 8.67 20.08 1.95
CA MET A 321 7.49 20.10 2.81
C MET A 321 7.50 18.90 3.74
N ARG A 322 7.13 19.11 5.01
CA ARG A 322 6.80 18.07 5.97
C ARG A 322 5.47 18.39 6.64
N PHE A 323 4.57 17.43 6.62
CA PHE A 323 3.29 17.52 7.30
C PHE A 323 3.17 16.40 8.33
N GLU A 324 2.92 16.75 9.58
CA GLU A 324 2.95 15.85 10.73
C GLU A 324 1.60 15.84 11.43
N ALA A 325 1.14 14.65 11.80
CA ALA A 325 0.00 14.42 12.67
C ALA A 325 0.46 13.74 13.96
N ASP A 326 0.19 14.39 15.08
CA ASP A 326 0.42 13.89 16.44
C ASP A 326 -0.84 14.09 17.26
N ASN A 327 -1.60 13.02 17.47
CA ASN A 327 -2.94 13.07 18.05
C ASN A 327 -3.82 14.12 17.33
N ASN A 328 -4.28 15.17 18.00
CA ASN A 328 -5.08 16.24 17.42
C ASN A 328 -4.26 17.44 16.92
N PHE A 329 -2.94 17.39 17.05
CA PHE A 329 -2.04 18.43 16.53
C PHE A 329 -1.60 18.13 15.10
N LEU A 330 -1.67 19.17 14.27
CA LEU A 330 -1.21 19.16 12.90
C LEU A 330 -0.10 20.20 12.75
N LYS A 331 1.08 19.78 12.25
CA LYS A 331 2.26 20.64 12.13
C LYS A 331 2.77 20.66 10.71
N GLY A 332 2.91 21.86 10.15
CA GLY A 332 3.44 22.10 8.81
C GLY A 332 4.82 22.74 8.85
N PHE A 333 5.76 22.09 8.17
CA PHE A 333 7.14 22.55 8.06
C PHE A 333 7.48 22.79 6.58
N ILE A 334 8.19 23.87 6.32
CA ILE A 334 8.78 24.16 5.02
C ILE A 334 10.28 24.35 5.22
N ASN A 335 11.08 23.67 4.41
CA ASN A 335 12.55 23.70 4.49
C ASN A 335 13.09 23.43 5.91
N ASN A 336 12.46 22.47 6.62
CA ASN A 336 12.72 22.06 8.00
C ASN A 336 12.32 23.06 9.09
N GLU A 337 11.74 24.21 8.75
CA GLU A 337 11.24 25.20 9.70
C GLU A 337 9.75 24.94 9.98
N LEU A 338 9.35 24.90 11.26
CA LEU A 338 7.95 24.85 11.68
C LEU A 338 7.29 26.22 11.45
N LEU A 339 6.46 26.33 10.42
CA LEU A 339 5.79 27.59 10.07
C LEU A 339 4.34 27.65 10.53
N ILE A 340 3.68 26.50 10.67
CA ILE A 340 2.26 26.48 10.98
C ILE A 340 1.93 25.25 11.84
N GLU A 341 1.16 25.49 12.91
CA GLU A 341 0.68 24.43 13.80
C GLU A 341 -0.76 24.75 14.23
N VAL A 342 -1.60 23.74 14.28
CA VAL A 342 -2.99 23.87 14.74
C VAL A 342 -3.45 22.61 15.45
N GLU A 343 -4.30 22.78 16.47
CA GLU A 343 -5.02 21.72 17.14
C GLU A 343 -6.45 21.62 16.57
N ASP A 344 -6.80 20.47 15.96
CA ASP A 344 -8.20 20.21 15.57
C ASP A 344 -8.96 19.62 16.78
N LYS A 345 -9.77 20.46 17.45
CA LYS A 345 -10.55 20.07 18.62
C LYS A 345 -11.91 19.46 18.30
N SER A 346 -12.30 19.49 17.04
CA SER A 346 -13.65 19.11 16.63
C SER A 346 -13.64 18.03 15.56
N ASN A 347 -14.21 16.85 15.88
CA ASN A 347 -14.44 15.78 14.90
C ASN A 347 -13.19 15.44 14.08
N GLN A 348 -12.05 15.28 14.74
CA GLN A 348 -10.77 15.01 14.09
C GLN A 348 -10.78 13.70 13.31
N PHE A 349 -10.03 13.65 12.21
CA PHE A 349 -9.67 12.39 11.59
C PHE A 349 -8.47 11.82 12.33
N GLU A 350 -8.67 10.70 13.02
CA GLU A 350 -7.62 10.11 13.86
C GLU A 350 -6.58 9.33 13.03
N ASN A 351 -6.97 8.88 11.84
CA ASN A 351 -6.20 7.96 11.02
C ASN A 351 -6.47 8.15 9.54
N GLY A 352 -5.64 7.53 8.71
CA GLY A 352 -5.82 7.50 7.25
C GLY A 352 -4.52 7.55 6.45
N MET A 353 -4.68 7.61 5.16
CA MET A 353 -3.66 7.52 4.13
C MET A 353 -2.89 8.83 3.94
N ILE A 354 -1.82 8.77 3.16
CA ILE A 354 -0.97 9.91 2.78
C ILE A 354 -1.12 10.24 1.29
N GLY A 355 -0.73 11.45 0.90
CA GLY A 355 -0.71 11.82 -0.51
C GLY A 355 -0.22 13.22 -0.82
N CYS A 356 -0.40 13.59 -2.09
CA CYS A 356 -0.19 14.94 -2.61
C CYS A 356 -1.47 15.51 -3.18
N ILE A 357 -1.58 16.83 -3.15
CA ILE A 357 -2.71 17.58 -3.67
C ILE A 357 -2.24 18.69 -4.64
N VAL A 358 -3.02 18.94 -5.66
CA VAL A 358 -2.84 20.04 -6.63
C VAL A 358 -4.16 20.71 -6.94
N GLU A 359 -4.15 22.03 -7.14
CA GLU A 359 -5.34 22.80 -7.51
C GLU A 359 -5.01 23.72 -8.68
N ASN A 360 -5.81 23.62 -9.76
CA ASN A 360 -5.74 24.47 -10.96
C ASN A 360 -4.32 24.66 -11.49
N GLY A 361 -3.68 23.57 -11.92
CA GLY A 361 -2.35 23.63 -12.50
C GLY A 361 -1.53 22.37 -12.32
N THR A 362 -0.22 22.54 -12.16
CA THR A 362 0.74 21.43 -12.12
C THR A 362 1.67 21.57 -10.93
N ILE A 363 1.86 20.47 -10.21
CA ILE A 363 2.98 20.31 -9.27
C ILE A 363 3.88 19.17 -9.73
N ILE A 364 5.15 19.27 -9.38
CA ILE A 364 6.12 18.18 -9.47
C ILE A 364 6.45 17.78 -8.04
N SER A 365 6.27 16.53 -7.72
CA SER A 365 6.62 15.95 -6.43
C SER A 365 7.79 14.99 -6.61
N ASP A 366 8.79 15.10 -5.77
CA ASP A 366 9.79 14.06 -5.61
C ASP A 366 9.20 12.87 -4.85
N GLU A 367 10.06 11.96 -4.44
CA GLU A 367 9.70 10.85 -3.57
C GLU A 367 8.98 11.34 -2.30
N ILE A 368 7.97 10.58 -1.89
CA ILE A 368 7.21 10.84 -0.65
C ILE A 368 7.67 9.86 0.41
N SER A 369 8.20 10.37 1.52
CA SER A 369 8.62 9.54 2.64
C SER A 369 7.63 9.64 3.79
N ILE A 370 7.38 8.50 4.44
CA ILE A 370 6.58 8.40 5.67
C ILE A 370 7.47 7.91 6.82
N ASN A 371 7.32 8.55 7.99
CA ASN A 371 8.09 8.27 9.21
C ASN A 371 7.20 8.27 10.44
#